data_4359bb73d86ceee9037c03b656fa4215
#
_entry.id   4359bb73d86ceee9037c03b656fa4215
#
_cell.length_a   1.000
_cell.length_b   1.000
_cell.length_c   1.000
_cell.angle_alpha   90.00
_cell.angle_beta   90.00
_cell.angle_gamma   90.00
#
_symmetry.space_group_name_H-M   'P 1'
#
loop_
_entity.id
_entity.type
_entity.pdbx_description
1 polymer ?
#
loop_
_entity_poly.entity_id
_entity_poly.type
_entity_poly.pdbx_seq_one_letter_code
_entity_poly.pdbx_strand_id
1 'polypeptide(L)'
;PDITGPTITINGSTNMNVAVGGSFTDPGATADEGTLTTSGTVDVTTAGTYTITYTATDATGNTATTTRTVEVYQSVFNYAGSAQTFTVPVGVTSISVDVYGASSSVSSGNYAGYCASGYQAKGGRVQTSLSVTPGQTLYIYVGGMSVYCYPGGNNCLSTNNQAGGWNGGGNGSGNGEAGGGATDIRVGGTSMVDRVIVAGGAGGAGSSCTHGGGHGGGLTAGNGTYDNGWYGRNNGYGFGGSQSSGGNGGYNVHSNVSAGDGSLGQGGNGVQSGGGGGGGYYGGGASAYQNSTGGGGSSYTHPTLCSSVVHSQGVQTGSGQLIITIP
;
A
#
# COMPACT_ATOMS: atom_id res chain seq x y z
N PRO A 1 64.32 9.48 -2.93
CA PRO A 1 63.16 8.63 -3.14
C PRO A 1 61.91 9.52 -3.18
N ASP A 2 61.09 9.31 -4.19
CA ASP A 2 59.76 9.94 -4.26
C ASP A 2 58.86 9.37 -3.16
N ILE A 3 58.21 10.27 -2.43
CA ILE A 3 57.27 9.94 -1.32
C ILE A 3 55.87 10.53 -1.57
N THR A 4 55.64 11.13 -2.74
CA THR A 4 54.37 11.70 -3.14
C THR A 4 53.51 10.66 -3.86
N GLY A 5 52.27 10.44 -3.42
CA GLY A 5 51.34 9.55 -4.14
C GLY A 5 50.64 10.29 -5.31
N PRO A 6 50.09 9.53 -6.27
CA PRO A 6 49.33 10.09 -7.40
C PRO A 6 48.13 10.91 -6.95
N THR A 7 47.69 11.84 -7.79
CA THR A 7 46.41 12.57 -7.61
C THR A 7 45.32 11.93 -8.46
N ILE A 8 44.19 11.55 -7.84
CA ILE A 8 43.05 10.95 -8.54
C ILE A 8 41.93 12.00 -8.73
N THR A 9 41.47 12.18 -9.94
CA THR A 9 40.32 13.01 -10.30
C THR A 9 39.17 12.13 -10.74
N ILE A 10 38.03 12.21 -10.00
CA ILE A 10 36.80 11.49 -10.35
C ILE A 10 36.11 12.16 -11.52
N ASN A 11 35.76 11.39 -12.58
CA ASN A 11 35.03 11.87 -13.74
C ASN A 11 33.53 12.02 -13.37
N GLY A 12 32.98 13.25 -13.42
CA GLY A 12 31.59 13.53 -13.05
C GLY A 12 31.37 13.62 -11.53
N SER A 13 30.15 13.30 -11.06
CA SER A 13 29.78 13.44 -9.65
C SER A 13 30.40 12.36 -8.76
N THR A 14 30.83 12.75 -7.56
CA THR A 14 31.27 11.84 -6.50
C THR A 14 30.11 11.09 -5.84
N ASN A 15 28.89 11.64 -5.92
CA ASN A 15 27.67 11.02 -5.43
C ASN A 15 26.71 10.86 -6.60
N MET A 16 26.20 9.65 -6.82
CA MET A 16 25.24 9.32 -7.87
C MET A 16 24.03 8.61 -7.27
N ASN A 17 22.86 8.80 -7.89
CA ASN A 17 21.63 8.18 -7.49
C ASN A 17 21.10 7.33 -8.65
N VAL A 18 20.69 6.10 -8.35
CA VAL A 18 20.12 5.15 -9.32
C VAL A 18 18.85 4.57 -8.71
N ALA A 19 17.76 4.50 -9.48
CA ALA A 19 16.57 3.79 -9.03
C ALA A 19 16.80 2.28 -9.05
N VAL A 20 16.18 1.53 -8.13
CA VAL A 20 16.17 0.07 -8.18
C VAL A 20 15.65 -0.40 -9.53
N GLY A 21 16.38 -1.32 -10.18
CA GLY A 21 16.10 -1.81 -11.53
C GLY A 21 16.62 -0.90 -12.66
N GLY A 22 17.15 0.28 -12.34
CA GLY A 22 17.75 1.17 -13.33
C GLY A 22 19.12 0.70 -13.84
N SER A 23 19.69 1.43 -14.80
CA SER A 23 21.04 1.17 -15.31
C SER A 23 22.06 2.09 -14.65
N PHE A 24 23.21 1.56 -14.33
CA PHE A 24 24.36 2.30 -13.83
C PHE A 24 25.59 2.03 -14.70
N THR A 25 26.24 3.10 -15.12
CA THR A 25 27.57 3.04 -15.77
C THR A 25 28.49 3.98 -15.02
N ASP A 26 29.57 3.45 -14.49
CA ASP A 26 30.59 4.25 -13.82
C ASP A 26 31.35 5.14 -14.83
N PRO A 27 31.33 6.50 -14.68
CA PRO A 27 32.13 7.39 -15.52
C PRO A 27 33.65 7.27 -15.28
N GLY A 28 34.07 6.52 -14.22
CA GLY A 28 35.45 6.28 -13.90
C GLY A 28 36.17 7.45 -13.24
N ALA A 29 37.47 7.37 -13.20
CA ALA A 29 38.39 8.40 -12.71
C ALA A 29 39.65 8.44 -13.55
N THR A 30 40.50 9.46 -13.39
CA THR A 30 41.81 9.59 -13.98
C THR A 30 42.86 9.82 -12.89
N ALA A 31 44.08 9.33 -13.10
CA ALA A 31 45.23 9.64 -12.25
C ALA A 31 46.23 10.47 -13.06
N ASP A 32 46.91 11.39 -12.42
CA ASP A 32 47.98 12.21 -13.04
C ASP A 32 49.22 11.39 -13.38
N GLU A 33 49.48 10.30 -12.62
CA GLU A 33 50.57 9.36 -12.86
C GLU A 33 50.21 7.94 -12.34
N GLY A 34 51.05 6.96 -12.75
CA GLY A 34 50.94 5.60 -12.26
C GLY A 34 49.81 4.76 -12.90
N THR A 35 49.44 3.70 -12.21
CA THR A 35 48.37 2.77 -12.63
C THR A 35 47.15 2.93 -11.81
N LEU A 36 46.01 3.23 -12.45
CA LEU A 36 44.69 3.34 -11.79
C LEU A 36 43.96 1.99 -11.83
N THR A 37 43.46 1.56 -10.69
CA THR A 37 42.60 0.38 -10.53
C THR A 37 41.25 0.78 -9.90
N THR A 38 40.19 0.07 -10.28
CA THR A 38 38.84 0.29 -9.77
C THR A 38 38.35 -0.97 -9.09
N SER A 39 37.70 -0.84 -7.93
CA SER A 39 37.07 -1.92 -7.19
C SER A 39 35.70 -1.49 -6.62
N GLY A 40 34.89 -2.47 -6.28
CA GLY A 40 33.49 -2.28 -5.87
C GLY A 40 32.52 -2.53 -7.03
N THR A 41 31.30 -2.96 -6.68
CA THR A 41 30.21 -3.22 -7.62
C THR A 41 28.95 -2.54 -7.12
N VAL A 42 28.11 -2.08 -8.03
CA VAL A 42 26.79 -1.52 -7.74
C VAL A 42 25.74 -2.56 -8.15
N ASP A 43 25.02 -3.09 -7.16
CA ASP A 43 23.86 -3.92 -7.42
C ASP A 43 22.63 -3.02 -7.55
N VAL A 44 22.24 -2.74 -8.78
CA VAL A 44 21.07 -1.90 -9.08
C VAL A 44 19.74 -2.58 -8.79
N THR A 45 19.71 -3.87 -8.43
CA THR A 45 18.47 -4.59 -8.09
C THR A 45 18.09 -4.47 -6.62
N THR A 46 19.02 -4.08 -5.78
CA THR A 46 18.85 -3.99 -4.32
C THR A 46 19.08 -2.56 -3.85
N ALA A 47 18.10 -1.98 -3.17
CA ALA A 47 18.22 -0.66 -2.55
C ALA A 47 19.34 -0.65 -1.49
N GLY A 48 20.21 0.35 -1.54
CA GLY A 48 21.35 0.47 -0.63
C GLY A 48 22.38 1.48 -1.10
N THR A 49 23.38 1.71 -0.28
CA THR A 49 24.52 2.59 -0.59
C THR A 49 25.72 1.73 -1.02
N TYR A 50 26.22 1.95 -2.23
CA TYR A 50 27.33 1.25 -2.83
C TYR A 50 28.52 2.18 -2.97
N THR A 51 29.73 1.65 -2.83
CA THR A 51 30.97 2.41 -2.94
C THR A 51 31.84 1.82 -4.04
N ILE A 52 32.26 2.67 -4.97
CA ILE A 52 33.31 2.37 -5.96
C ILE A 52 34.59 3.04 -5.47
N THR A 53 35.67 2.27 -5.38
CA THR A 53 36.97 2.72 -4.93
C THR A 53 37.95 2.77 -6.09
N TYR A 54 38.60 3.90 -6.27
CA TYR A 54 39.70 4.11 -7.23
C TYR A 54 41.00 4.19 -6.47
N THR A 55 41.96 3.38 -6.87
CA THR A 55 43.33 3.35 -6.29
C THR A 55 44.35 3.56 -7.38
N ALA A 56 45.19 4.57 -7.23
CA ALA A 56 46.31 4.79 -8.13
C ALA A 56 47.65 4.48 -7.41
N THR A 57 48.59 3.86 -8.14
CA THR A 57 49.91 3.50 -7.62
C THR A 57 50.95 4.00 -8.61
N ASP A 58 51.90 4.79 -8.14
CA ASP A 58 53.05 5.29 -8.95
C ASP A 58 54.11 4.22 -9.17
N ALA A 59 55.14 4.59 -9.92
CA ALA A 59 56.29 3.68 -10.21
C ALA A 59 57.16 3.37 -8.99
N THR A 60 57.06 4.16 -7.91
CA THR A 60 57.86 3.99 -6.69
C THR A 60 57.05 3.28 -5.58
N GLY A 61 55.78 2.97 -5.83
CA GLY A 61 54.91 2.22 -4.94
C GLY A 61 54.08 3.10 -4.00
N ASN A 62 54.07 4.44 -4.15
CA ASN A 62 53.17 5.29 -3.38
C ASN A 62 51.75 5.16 -3.94
N THR A 63 50.75 5.17 -3.04
CA THR A 63 49.34 4.96 -3.41
C THR A 63 48.48 6.12 -2.97
N ALA A 64 47.46 6.43 -3.80
CA ALA A 64 46.31 7.29 -3.41
C ALA A 64 45.00 6.53 -3.62
N THR A 65 43.98 6.88 -2.85
CA THR A 65 42.67 6.25 -2.95
C THR A 65 41.58 7.32 -2.84
N THR A 66 40.55 7.20 -3.68
CA THR A 66 39.32 8.02 -3.58
C THR A 66 38.09 7.17 -3.86
N THR A 67 36.91 7.64 -3.51
CA THR A 67 35.68 6.85 -3.64
C THR A 67 34.55 7.63 -4.29
N ARG A 68 33.71 6.91 -5.04
CA ARG A 68 32.39 7.34 -5.50
C ARG A 68 31.32 6.60 -4.71
N THR A 69 30.34 7.33 -4.20
CA THR A 69 29.15 6.76 -3.56
C THR A 69 27.99 6.69 -4.55
N VAL A 70 27.33 5.53 -4.64
CA VAL A 70 26.13 5.34 -5.47
C VAL A 70 25.00 4.87 -4.58
N GLU A 71 23.93 5.65 -4.53
CA GLU A 71 22.72 5.30 -3.78
C GLU A 71 21.71 4.68 -4.74
N VAL A 72 21.34 3.42 -4.48
CA VAL A 72 20.25 2.72 -5.19
C VAL A 72 18.98 2.82 -4.35
N TYR A 73 17.92 3.47 -4.87
CA TYR A 73 16.74 3.84 -4.10
C TYR A 73 15.43 3.38 -4.75
N GLN A 74 14.41 3.16 -3.90
CA GLN A 74 13.00 3.00 -4.30
C GLN A 74 12.19 4.17 -3.77
N SER A 75 11.18 4.60 -4.53
CA SER A 75 10.19 5.54 -4.01
C SER A 75 9.11 4.78 -3.26
N VAL A 76 9.14 4.85 -1.93
CA VAL A 76 8.17 4.20 -1.05
C VAL A 76 7.24 5.24 -0.44
N PHE A 77 5.94 5.06 -0.63
CA PHE A 77 4.89 5.90 -0.08
C PHE A 77 4.14 5.13 1.00
N ASN A 78 4.24 5.59 2.22
CA ASN A 78 3.51 5.06 3.36
C ASN A 78 2.28 5.93 3.65
N TYR A 79 1.35 5.42 4.45
CA TYR A 79 0.18 6.17 4.89
C TYR A 79 0.56 7.47 5.59
N ALA A 80 0.03 8.59 5.10
CA ALA A 80 0.27 9.94 5.61
C ALA A 80 -1.02 10.69 6.00
N GLY A 81 -2.20 10.07 5.81
CA GLY A 81 -3.50 10.71 6.04
C GLY A 81 -3.84 11.83 5.04
N SER A 82 -3.03 11.99 3.99
CA SER A 82 -3.19 12.98 2.93
C SER A 82 -2.66 12.46 1.60
N ALA A 83 -3.04 13.13 0.51
CA ALA A 83 -2.49 12.84 -0.81
C ALA A 83 -1.00 13.19 -0.87
N GLN A 84 -0.23 12.36 -1.57
CA GLN A 84 1.19 12.52 -1.87
C GLN A 84 1.36 12.60 -3.38
N THR A 85 2.52 13.03 -3.87
CA THR A 85 2.79 13.16 -5.30
C THR A 85 4.12 12.52 -5.67
N PHE A 86 4.20 12.02 -6.92
CA PHE A 86 5.42 11.58 -7.55
C PHE A 86 5.53 12.23 -8.92
N THR A 87 6.64 12.89 -9.20
CA THR A 87 6.92 13.42 -10.54
C THR A 87 7.79 12.44 -11.30
N VAL A 88 7.30 12.01 -12.46
CA VAL A 88 8.01 11.07 -13.33
C VAL A 88 9.30 11.71 -13.83
N PRO A 89 10.49 11.08 -13.63
CA PRO A 89 11.76 11.62 -14.08
C PRO A 89 11.85 11.78 -15.61
N VAL A 90 12.75 12.65 -16.05
CA VAL A 90 13.03 12.87 -17.48
C VAL A 90 13.51 11.56 -18.11
N GLY A 91 12.98 11.22 -19.29
CA GLY A 91 13.31 10.00 -20.02
C GLY A 91 12.56 8.75 -19.60
N VAL A 92 11.84 8.77 -18.48
CA VAL A 92 11.07 7.62 -17.99
C VAL A 92 9.69 7.59 -18.65
N THR A 93 9.37 6.49 -19.35
CA THR A 93 8.08 6.27 -20.03
C THR A 93 7.29 5.11 -19.47
N SER A 94 7.87 4.35 -18.54
CA SER A 94 7.23 3.23 -17.83
C SER A 94 7.80 3.13 -16.42
N ILE A 95 6.98 2.75 -15.46
CA ILE A 95 7.37 2.45 -14.07
C ILE A 95 6.73 1.15 -13.62
N SER A 96 7.43 0.39 -12.78
CA SER A 96 6.84 -0.76 -12.07
C SER A 96 6.25 -0.27 -10.75
N VAL A 97 5.05 -0.69 -10.43
CA VAL A 97 4.37 -0.32 -9.19
C VAL A 97 3.88 -1.54 -8.42
N ASP A 98 3.99 -1.45 -7.11
CA ASP A 98 3.49 -2.44 -6.16
C ASP A 98 2.62 -1.71 -5.13
N VAL A 99 1.33 -1.96 -5.15
CA VAL A 99 0.31 -1.18 -4.46
C VAL A 99 -0.46 -2.06 -3.49
N TYR A 100 -0.53 -1.66 -2.22
CA TYR A 100 -1.15 -2.40 -1.14
C TYR A 100 -2.28 -1.60 -0.50
N GLY A 101 -3.50 -2.14 -0.48
CA GLY A 101 -4.63 -1.59 0.28
C GLY A 101 -4.48 -1.87 1.78
N ALA A 102 -5.20 -1.12 2.62
CA ALA A 102 -5.11 -1.29 4.06
C ALA A 102 -5.94 -2.48 4.57
N SER A 103 -5.50 -3.08 5.68
CA SER A 103 -6.29 -4.04 6.43
C SER A 103 -7.40 -3.36 7.24
N SER A 104 -8.32 -4.15 7.78
CA SER A 104 -9.16 -3.72 8.91
C SER A 104 -8.30 -3.51 10.17
N SER A 105 -8.89 -2.88 11.19
CA SER A 105 -8.26 -2.76 12.51
C SER A 105 -8.01 -4.13 13.14
N VAL A 106 -7.05 -4.17 14.07
CA VAL A 106 -6.93 -5.25 15.06
C VAL A 106 -7.39 -4.71 16.39
N SER A 107 -8.26 -5.41 17.08
CA SER A 107 -8.56 -5.08 18.46
C SER A 107 -7.30 -5.31 19.31
N SER A 108 -6.64 -4.23 19.72
CA SER A 108 -5.45 -4.26 20.59
C SER A 108 -5.79 -4.24 22.09
N GLY A 109 -6.94 -4.76 22.48
CA GLY A 109 -7.38 -4.75 23.86
C GLY A 109 -7.28 -6.12 24.53
N ASN A 110 -6.75 -6.14 25.76
CA ASN A 110 -6.69 -7.27 26.71
C ASN A 110 -8.07 -7.89 27.12
N TYR A 111 -9.06 -7.78 26.27
CA TYR A 111 -10.26 -8.60 26.38
C TYR A 111 -9.96 -9.92 25.65
N ALA A 112 -9.10 -10.69 26.27
CA ALA A 112 -8.79 -12.07 25.91
C ALA A 112 -10.09 -12.91 25.94
N GLY A 113 -10.85 -12.86 24.85
CA GLY A 113 -12.07 -13.64 24.71
C GLY A 113 -12.88 -13.33 23.45
N TYR A 114 -12.76 -12.15 22.85
CA TYR A 114 -13.66 -11.76 21.77
C TYR A 114 -13.01 -11.42 20.42
N CYS A 115 -11.76 -10.95 20.37
CA CYS A 115 -11.07 -10.68 19.11
C CYS A 115 -9.64 -11.23 19.16
N ALA A 116 -9.46 -12.47 18.76
CA ALA A 116 -8.12 -13.04 18.60
C ALA A 116 -7.43 -12.45 17.36
N SER A 117 -6.14 -12.13 17.45
CA SER A 117 -5.29 -11.56 16.39
C SER A 117 -5.26 -12.36 15.07
N GLY A 118 -5.91 -13.52 15.01
CA GLY A 118 -5.97 -14.38 13.82
C GLY A 118 -7.07 -14.05 12.82
N TYR A 119 -8.00 -13.15 13.12
CA TYR A 119 -9.18 -12.88 12.28
C TYR A 119 -9.13 -11.55 11.53
N GLN A 120 -8.00 -10.86 11.53
CA GLN A 120 -7.86 -9.61 10.79
C GLN A 120 -8.03 -9.83 9.28
N ALA A 121 -8.98 -9.12 8.69
CA ALA A 121 -9.08 -9.06 7.24
C ALA A 121 -7.94 -8.21 6.66
N LYS A 122 -7.34 -8.68 5.59
CA LYS A 122 -6.15 -8.09 4.96
C LYS A 122 -6.52 -7.32 3.71
N GLY A 123 -5.78 -6.24 3.44
CA GLY A 123 -5.87 -5.48 2.19
C GLY A 123 -5.34 -6.26 0.99
N GLY A 124 -5.76 -5.87 -0.21
CA GLY A 124 -5.31 -6.43 -1.47
C GLY A 124 -3.96 -5.87 -1.92
N ARG A 125 -3.42 -6.47 -2.98
CA ARG A 125 -2.20 -6.05 -3.66
C ARG A 125 -2.41 -5.98 -5.15
N VAL A 126 -1.83 -4.97 -5.81
CA VAL A 126 -1.75 -4.86 -7.27
C VAL A 126 -0.31 -4.65 -7.66
N GLN A 127 0.20 -5.49 -8.55
CA GLN A 127 1.51 -5.33 -9.19
C GLN A 127 1.28 -5.12 -10.68
N THR A 128 1.94 -4.12 -11.25
CA THR A 128 1.79 -3.82 -12.68
C THR A 128 2.89 -2.86 -13.16
N SER A 129 3.12 -2.83 -14.47
CA SER A 129 3.85 -1.75 -15.11
C SER A 129 2.85 -0.68 -15.56
N LEU A 130 3.09 0.57 -15.21
CA LEU A 130 2.29 1.74 -15.59
C LEU A 130 3.03 2.54 -16.65
N SER A 131 2.39 2.75 -17.81
CA SER A 131 2.87 3.68 -18.82
C SER A 131 2.70 5.11 -18.34
N VAL A 132 3.77 5.91 -18.41
CA VAL A 132 3.83 7.29 -17.90
C VAL A 132 4.51 8.21 -18.91
N THR A 133 4.36 9.52 -18.71
CA THR A 133 5.05 10.55 -19.52
C THR A 133 6.09 11.27 -18.65
N PRO A 134 7.32 11.52 -19.14
CA PRO A 134 8.32 12.31 -18.43
C PRO A 134 7.75 13.65 -17.96
N GLY A 135 7.99 14.00 -16.70
CA GLY A 135 7.44 15.22 -16.05
C GLY A 135 5.99 15.10 -15.57
N GLN A 136 5.30 14.00 -15.85
CA GLN A 136 3.93 13.75 -15.37
C GLN A 136 3.88 13.67 -13.85
N THR A 137 2.86 14.30 -13.26
CA THR A 137 2.57 14.15 -11.82
C THR A 137 1.58 13.02 -11.61
N LEU A 138 1.97 12.06 -10.78
CA LEU A 138 1.09 11.01 -10.24
C LEU A 138 0.63 11.44 -8.84
N TYR A 139 -0.68 11.38 -8.60
CA TYR A 139 -1.25 11.64 -7.28
C TYR A 139 -1.47 10.30 -6.57
N ILE A 140 -0.89 10.16 -5.38
CA ILE A 140 -0.81 8.92 -4.62
C ILE A 140 -1.64 9.04 -3.35
N TYR A 141 -2.57 8.13 -3.19
CA TYR A 141 -3.47 8.04 -2.04
C TYR A 141 -3.25 6.70 -1.36
N VAL A 142 -2.56 6.69 -0.23
CA VAL A 142 -2.25 5.46 0.50
C VAL A 142 -3.30 5.21 1.57
N GLY A 143 -4.01 4.09 1.48
CA GLY A 143 -5.10 3.73 2.39
C GLY A 143 -4.67 3.65 3.85
N GLY A 144 -5.46 4.22 4.74
CA GLY A 144 -5.27 4.08 6.17
C GLY A 144 -5.93 2.80 6.70
N MET A 145 -5.26 2.12 7.63
CA MET A 145 -5.92 1.13 8.47
C MET A 145 -6.96 1.84 9.35
N SER A 146 -8.13 1.24 9.55
CA SER A 146 -9.09 1.75 10.51
C SER A 146 -8.53 1.64 11.95
N VAL A 147 -8.91 2.58 12.80
CA VAL A 147 -8.51 2.55 14.23
C VAL A 147 -9.65 1.93 15.02
N TYR A 148 -9.37 0.85 15.74
CA TYR A 148 -10.31 0.30 16.71
C TYR A 148 -10.22 1.08 18.01
N CYS A 149 -11.33 1.59 18.49
CA CYS A 149 -11.44 2.27 19.77
C CYS A 149 -12.35 1.49 20.72
N TYR A 150 -11.78 0.96 21.79
CA TYR A 150 -12.57 0.39 22.89
C TYR A 150 -13.15 1.52 23.76
N PRO A 151 -14.46 1.48 24.14
CA PRO A 151 -15.03 2.44 25.08
C PRO A 151 -14.28 2.38 26.43
N GLY A 152 -13.62 3.47 26.82
CA GLY A 152 -12.78 3.56 28.04
C GLY A 152 -11.27 3.61 27.78
N GLY A 153 -10.79 3.52 26.55
CA GLY A 153 -9.39 3.77 26.18
C GLY A 153 -9.10 5.26 26.05
N ASN A 154 -7.90 5.69 26.45
CA ASN A 154 -7.48 7.10 26.54
C ASN A 154 -7.43 7.87 25.21
N ASN A 155 -7.68 7.23 24.05
CA ASN A 155 -7.59 7.85 22.73
C ASN A 155 -8.87 7.71 21.89
N CYS A 156 -10.00 7.36 22.50
CA CYS A 156 -11.25 7.20 21.81
C CYS A 156 -12.16 8.41 22.08
N LEU A 157 -12.52 9.13 21.04
CA LEU A 157 -13.64 10.07 21.10
C LEU A 157 -14.90 9.25 21.41
N SER A 158 -15.69 9.71 22.37
CA SER A 158 -16.84 9.02 22.98
C SER A 158 -18.04 8.76 22.04
N THR A 159 -17.80 8.53 20.74
CA THR A 159 -18.84 8.21 19.77
C THR A 159 -18.80 6.71 19.45
N ASN A 160 -19.94 6.06 19.57
CA ASN A 160 -20.14 4.62 19.36
C ASN A 160 -19.91 4.13 17.93
N ASN A 161 -19.19 4.87 17.07
CA ASN A 161 -18.91 4.49 15.70
C ASN A 161 -17.40 4.57 15.43
N GLN A 162 -16.85 3.49 14.92
CA GLN A 162 -15.46 3.39 14.52
C GLN A 162 -15.28 4.04 13.13
N ALA A 163 -14.38 4.98 13.00
CA ALA A 163 -14.13 5.64 11.71
C ALA A 163 -13.45 4.69 10.72
N GLY A 164 -13.94 4.71 9.49
CA GLY A 164 -13.31 4.01 8.36
C GLY A 164 -11.90 4.45 8.08
N GLY A 165 -11.07 3.53 7.60
CA GLY A 165 -9.72 3.84 7.16
C GLY A 165 -9.71 4.91 6.07
N TRP A 166 -8.74 5.83 6.14
CA TRP A 166 -8.61 6.91 5.16
C TRP A 166 -8.54 6.37 3.73
N ASN A 167 -9.10 7.11 2.79
CA ASN A 167 -9.30 6.74 1.39
C ASN A 167 -10.32 5.60 1.20
N GLY A 168 -11.48 5.77 1.81
CA GLY A 168 -12.70 5.06 1.45
C GLY A 168 -13.12 3.87 2.30
N GLY A 169 -12.51 3.61 3.44
CA GLY A 169 -13.04 2.62 4.39
C GLY A 169 -14.40 3.05 4.95
N GLY A 170 -15.34 2.13 5.07
CA GLY A 170 -16.65 2.35 5.70
C GLY A 170 -16.58 2.32 7.23
N ASN A 171 -17.42 3.09 7.90
CA ASN A 171 -17.46 3.12 9.37
C ASN A 171 -18.00 1.81 9.94
N GLY A 172 -17.44 1.36 11.07
CA GLY A 172 -18.08 0.37 11.93
C GLY A 172 -19.17 1.01 12.80
N SER A 173 -20.09 0.23 13.30
CA SER A 173 -21.16 0.68 14.20
C SER A 173 -20.95 0.13 15.61
N GLY A 174 -21.17 0.93 16.63
CA GLY A 174 -20.97 0.52 18.02
C GLY A 174 -19.54 0.01 18.24
N ASN A 175 -19.40 -1.24 18.68
CA ASN A 175 -18.10 -1.91 18.85
C ASN A 175 -17.67 -2.71 17.61
N GLY A 176 -18.37 -2.60 16.47
CA GLY A 176 -17.93 -3.21 15.20
C GLY A 176 -16.74 -2.48 14.62
N GLU A 177 -15.82 -3.20 14.02
CA GLU A 177 -14.63 -2.67 13.38
C GLU A 177 -14.99 -1.94 12.08
N ALA A 178 -14.26 -0.89 11.76
CA ALA A 178 -14.39 -0.20 10.48
C ALA A 178 -13.56 -0.90 9.38
N GLY A 179 -13.91 -0.66 8.12
CA GLY A 179 -13.15 -1.16 6.97
C GLY A 179 -11.86 -0.36 6.73
N GLY A 180 -10.85 -1.00 6.16
CA GLY A 180 -9.60 -0.38 5.70
C GLY A 180 -9.79 0.43 4.42
N GLY A 181 -8.96 1.44 4.22
CA GLY A 181 -8.95 2.27 3.01
C GLY A 181 -8.25 1.62 1.82
N ALA A 182 -8.58 2.05 0.61
CA ALA A 182 -7.87 1.66 -0.61
C ALA A 182 -6.57 2.47 -0.79
N THR A 183 -5.61 1.91 -1.51
CA THR A 183 -4.46 2.66 -2.02
C THR A 183 -4.61 2.84 -3.52
N ASP A 184 -4.47 4.07 -4.03
CA ASP A 184 -4.64 4.32 -5.46
C ASP A 184 -3.62 5.32 -6.03
N ILE A 185 -3.41 5.21 -7.35
CA ILE A 185 -2.70 6.18 -8.18
C ILE A 185 -3.72 6.86 -9.09
N ARG A 186 -3.66 8.20 -9.17
CA ARG A 186 -4.47 9.02 -10.07
C ARG A 186 -3.59 9.79 -11.06
N VAL A 187 -4.08 9.91 -12.26
CA VAL A 187 -3.39 10.55 -13.38
C VAL A 187 -4.31 11.57 -14.04
N GLY A 188 -3.78 12.77 -14.30
CA GLY A 188 -4.54 13.85 -14.96
C GLY A 188 -5.43 14.66 -14.03
N GLY A 189 -5.65 14.21 -12.78
CA GLY A 189 -6.47 14.88 -11.78
C GLY A 189 -6.45 14.16 -10.43
N THR A 190 -7.26 14.67 -9.50
CA THR A 190 -7.36 14.16 -8.13
C THR A 190 -8.71 13.50 -7.81
N SER A 191 -9.60 13.43 -8.80
CA SER A 191 -10.95 12.87 -8.64
C SER A 191 -10.94 11.35 -8.61
N MET A 192 -12.02 10.73 -8.15
CA MET A 192 -12.19 9.27 -8.14
C MET A 192 -12.18 8.65 -9.54
N VAL A 193 -12.57 9.41 -10.56
CA VAL A 193 -12.55 8.96 -11.97
C VAL A 193 -11.15 8.96 -12.59
N ASP A 194 -10.19 9.66 -11.98
CA ASP A 194 -8.80 9.76 -12.46
C ASP A 194 -7.93 8.58 -11.97
N ARG A 195 -8.51 7.64 -11.21
CA ARG A 195 -7.79 6.46 -10.69
C ARG A 195 -7.40 5.51 -11.81
N VAL A 196 -6.13 5.22 -11.90
CA VAL A 196 -5.57 4.27 -12.89
C VAL A 196 -5.16 2.94 -12.28
N ILE A 197 -4.85 2.92 -10.97
CA ILE A 197 -4.53 1.71 -10.22
C ILE A 197 -5.18 1.85 -8.85
N VAL A 198 -5.84 0.79 -8.37
CA VAL A 198 -6.44 0.72 -7.03
C VAL A 198 -6.18 -0.65 -6.41
N ALA A 199 -5.60 -0.68 -5.22
CA ALA A 199 -5.56 -1.86 -4.36
C ALA A 199 -6.62 -1.73 -3.26
N GLY A 200 -7.57 -2.66 -3.21
CA GLY A 200 -8.72 -2.60 -2.32
C GLY A 200 -8.38 -2.85 -0.85
N GLY A 201 -9.04 -2.13 0.05
CA GLY A 201 -8.97 -2.30 1.50
C GLY A 201 -9.89 -3.43 2.00
N ALA A 202 -9.65 -3.89 3.20
CA ALA A 202 -10.39 -4.99 3.84
C ALA A 202 -11.69 -4.50 4.51
N GLY A 203 -12.69 -5.37 4.63
CA GLY A 203 -13.88 -5.16 5.46
C GLY A 203 -13.59 -5.35 6.94
N GLY A 204 -14.36 -4.68 7.80
CA GLY A 204 -14.27 -4.77 9.26
C GLY A 204 -15.08 -5.94 9.84
N ALA A 205 -14.69 -6.40 11.02
CA ALA A 205 -15.43 -7.40 11.78
C ALA A 205 -16.60 -6.77 12.57
N GLY A 206 -17.64 -7.55 12.85
CA GLY A 206 -18.63 -7.16 13.85
C GLY A 206 -18.10 -7.27 15.28
N SER A 207 -18.80 -6.73 16.25
CA SER A 207 -18.32 -6.61 17.64
C SER A 207 -18.08 -7.95 18.35
N SER A 208 -18.63 -9.06 17.88
CA SER A 208 -18.33 -10.39 18.44
C SER A 208 -16.98 -10.94 17.98
N CYS A 209 -16.38 -10.38 16.96
CA CYS A 209 -15.04 -10.72 16.45
C CYS A 209 -14.78 -12.22 16.22
N THR A 210 -15.81 -13.01 15.98
CA THR A 210 -15.68 -14.45 15.74
C THR A 210 -15.07 -14.76 14.38
N HIS A 211 -15.11 -13.78 13.45
CA HIS A 211 -14.57 -13.88 12.09
C HIS A 211 -14.02 -12.54 11.61
N GLY A 212 -13.00 -12.56 10.79
CA GLY A 212 -12.51 -11.39 10.06
C GLY A 212 -13.47 -10.97 8.96
N GLY A 213 -13.40 -9.71 8.55
CA GLY A 213 -14.11 -9.19 7.38
C GLY A 213 -13.65 -9.83 6.07
N GLY A 214 -14.30 -9.48 4.98
CA GLY A 214 -13.87 -9.85 3.64
C GLY A 214 -12.51 -9.24 3.30
N HIS A 215 -11.61 -10.04 2.74
CA HIS A 215 -10.33 -9.54 2.27
C HIS A 215 -10.51 -8.56 1.12
N GLY A 216 -9.72 -7.47 1.15
CA GLY A 216 -9.63 -6.54 0.02
C GLY A 216 -8.82 -7.12 -1.14
N GLY A 217 -9.00 -6.56 -2.31
CA GLY A 217 -8.26 -6.91 -3.52
C GLY A 217 -8.97 -7.89 -4.44
N GLY A 218 -8.29 -8.25 -5.53
CA GLY A 218 -8.91 -8.98 -6.62
C GLY A 218 -9.85 -8.10 -7.48
N LEU A 219 -10.28 -8.59 -8.62
CA LEU A 219 -11.30 -7.91 -9.44
C LEU A 219 -12.69 -7.97 -8.76
N THR A 220 -12.92 -9.01 -7.97
CA THR A 220 -14.03 -9.12 -7.01
C THR A 220 -13.42 -9.40 -5.65
N ALA A 221 -13.72 -8.56 -4.69
CA ALA A 221 -13.19 -8.67 -3.33
C ALA A 221 -13.92 -9.75 -2.52
N GLY A 222 -13.35 -10.11 -1.36
CA GLY A 222 -13.92 -11.11 -0.47
C GLY A 222 -15.22 -10.63 0.17
N ASN A 223 -16.20 -11.53 0.26
CA ASN A 223 -17.39 -11.31 1.06
C ASN A 223 -17.05 -11.35 2.55
N GLY A 224 -17.81 -10.64 3.33
CA GLY A 224 -17.87 -10.85 4.77
C GLY A 224 -18.39 -12.24 5.13
N THR A 225 -18.34 -12.57 6.40
CA THR A 225 -18.79 -13.86 6.95
C THR A 225 -19.82 -13.65 8.06
N TYR A 226 -20.50 -14.72 8.42
CA TYR A 226 -21.48 -14.78 9.50
C TYR A 226 -21.25 -16.03 10.34
N ASP A 227 -21.37 -15.91 11.66
CA ASP A 227 -21.33 -17.04 12.56
C ASP A 227 -22.70 -17.72 12.65
N ASN A 228 -22.75 -19.01 12.24
CA ASN A 228 -23.97 -19.82 12.17
C ASN A 228 -24.58 -20.20 13.54
N GLY A 229 -24.15 -19.57 14.61
CA GLY A 229 -24.33 -20.07 15.96
C GLY A 229 -25.72 -19.99 16.59
N TRP A 230 -26.79 -19.34 16.05
CA TRP A 230 -28.12 -19.37 16.69
C TRP A 230 -29.32 -18.85 15.88
N TYR A 231 -29.14 -18.14 14.78
CA TYR A 231 -30.25 -17.55 14.02
C TYR A 231 -30.07 -17.79 12.51
N GLY A 232 -30.83 -18.75 11.99
CA GLY A 232 -30.85 -19.24 10.61
C GLY A 232 -30.51 -18.29 9.48
N ARG A 233 -29.86 -18.83 8.50
CA ARG A 233 -29.53 -18.48 7.10
C ARG A 233 -29.87 -17.04 6.64
N ASN A 234 -28.88 -16.39 6.04
CA ASN A 234 -28.90 -15.16 5.22
C ASN A 234 -28.75 -13.84 5.92
N ASN A 235 -27.95 -13.68 6.98
CA ASN A 235 -28.13 -12.51 7.78
C ASN A 235 -26.87 -11.72 8.08
N GLY A 236 -26.84 -10.59 7.46
CA GLY A 236 -26.18 -9.45 7.98
C GLY A 236 -24.76 -9.20 7.54
N TYR A 237 -24.09 -10.06 6.79
CA TYR A 237 -22.73 -9.78 6.27
C TYR A 237 -22.76 -8.93 4.99
N GLY A 238 -21.74 -8.11 4.80
CA GLY A 238 -21.54 -7.33 3.58
C GLY A 238 -20.86 -8.12 2.48
N PHE A 239 -21.21 -7.84 1.23
CA PHE A 239 -20.60 -8.45 0.06
C PHE A 239 -19.36 -7.65 -0.41
N GLY A 240 -18.44 -8.32 -1.07
CA GLY A 240 -17.28 -7.68 -1.68
C GLY A 240 -17.66 -6.78 -2.85
N GLY A 241 -16.89 -5.69 -3.06
CA GLY A 241 -17.00 -4.85 -4.26
C GLY A 241 -16.50 -5.58 -5.51
N SER A 242 -17.00 -5.16 -6.68
CA SER A 242 -16.66 -5.72 -8.00
C SER A 242 -16.06 -4.63 -8.92
N GLN A 243 -15.96 -4.92 -10.23
CA GLN A 243 -15.52 -3.95 -11.24
C GLN A 243 -16.63 -3.00 -11.69
N SER A 244 -17.89 -3.32 -11.40
CA SER A 244 -19.05 -2.58 -11.91
C SER A 244 -19.97 -2.05 -10.81
N SER A 245 -19.86 -2.55 -9.59
CA SER A 245 -20.73 -2.16 -8.48
C SER A 245 -20.05 -2.34 -7.13
N GLY A 246 -20.49 -1.55 -6.15
CA GLY A 246 -20.20 -1.80 -4.75
C GLY A 246 -20.85 -3.09 -4.27
N GLY A 247 -20.29 -3.65 -3.20
CA GLY A 247 -20.87 -4.80 -2.52
C GLY A 247 -22.17 -4.39 -1.82
N ASN A 248 -23.19 -5.23 -1.86
CA ASN A 248 -24.44 -5.00 -1.10
C ASN A 248 -24.15 -5.07 0.39
N GLY A 249 -24.78 -4.20 1.15
CA GLY A 249 -24.82 -4.27 2.61
C GLY A 249 -25.61 -5.47 3.10
N GLY A 250 -25.26 -5.94 4.28
CA GLY A 250 -25.99 -7.01 4.95
C GLY A 250 -27.38 -6.56 5.40
N TYR A 251 -28.29 -7.50 5.56
CA TYR A 251 -29.65 -7.25 6.03
C TYR A 251 -29.95 -8.12 7.26
N ASN A 252 -30.38 -7.48 8.33
CA ASN A 252 -30.82 -8.18 9.56
C ASN A 252 -32.33 -8.41 9.52
N VAL A 253 -32.75 -9.64 9.29
CA VAL A 253 -34.20 -9.99 9.19
C VAL A 253 -34.96 -9.84 10.49
N HIS A 254 -34.30 -9.91 11.66
CA HIS A 254 -34.97 -9.81 12.94
C HIS A 254 -35.31 -8.37 13.32
N SER A 255 -34.45 -7.44 12.97
CA SER A 255 -34.64 -6.02 13.24
C SER A 255 -35.15 -5.23 12.05
N ASN A 256 -35.23 -5.87 10.87
CA ASN A 256 -35.60 -5.24 9.60
C ASN A 256 -34.70 -4.04 9.24
N VAL A 257 -33.37 -4.19 9.43
CA VAL A 257 -32.39 -3.13 9.20
C VAL A 257 -31.35 -3.58 8.16
N SER A 258 -31.07 -2.71 7.19
CA SER A 258 -29.99 -2.89 6.21
C SER A 258 -28.77 -2.07 6.62
N ALA A 259 -27.59 -2.64 6.43
CA ALA A 259 -26.33 -1.91 6.45
C ALA A 259 -26.09 -1.18 5.13
N GLY A 260 -25.09 -0.29 5.10
CA GLY A 260 -24.75 0.48 3.91
C GLY A 260 -24.15 -0.39 2.81
N ASP A 261 -24.56 -0.13 1.57
CA ASP A 261 -23.91 -0.66 0.37
C ASP A 261 -22.57 0.04 0.15
N GLY A 262 -21.65 -0.65 -0.49
CA GLY A 262 -20.45 -0.04 -1.06
C GLY A 262 -20.79 0.78 -2.31
N SER A 263 -19.94 1.72 -2.64
CA SER A 263 -20.06 2.56 -3.85
C SER A 263 -18.69 2.80 -4.49
N LEU A 264 -18.63 3.59 -5.55
CA LEU A 264 -17.36 3.95 -6.19
C LEU A 264 -16.42 4.61 -5.15
N GLY A 265 -15.31 3.96 -4.85
CA GLY A 265 -14.29 4.43 -3.89
C GLY A 265 -14.61 4.20 -2.42
N GLN A 266 -15.85 3.94 -2.04
CA GLN A 266 -16.30 4.00 -0.66
C GLN A 266 -16.95 2.70 -0.18
N GLY A 267 -16.49 2.18 0.94
CA GLY A 267 -17.14 1.07 1.67
C GLY A 267 -18.41 1.52 2.39
N GLY A 268 -19.35 0.62 2.55
CA GLY A 268 -20.61 0.83 3.27
C GLY A 268 -20.38 1.01 4.79
N ASN A 269 -21.31 1.68 5.45
CA ASN A 269 -21.30 1.86 6.91
C ASN A 269 -22.08 0.75 7.62
N GLY A 270 -21.50 0.18 8.68
CA GLY A 270 -22.10 -0.82 9.53
C GLY A 270 -23.26 -0.27 10.36
N VAL A 271 -24.15 -1.15 10.79
CA VAL A 271 -25.24 -0.86 11.73
C VAL A 271 -25.30 -1.94 12.80
N GLN A 272 -25.93 -1.68 13.94
CA GLN A 272 -26.15 -2.66 15.02
C GLN A 272 -24.88 -3.42 15.45
N SER A 273 -23.79 -2.71 15.69
CA SER A 273 -22.48 -3.24 16.03
C SER A 273 -21.84 -4.11 14.93
N GLY A 274 -22.28 -3.94 13.70
CA GLY A 274 -21.69 -4.56 12.51
C GLY A 274 -20.46 -3.83 12.01
N GLY A 275 -19.62 -4.55 11.26
CA GLY A 275 -18.39 -4.03 10.65
C GLY A 275 -18.65 -3.21 9.39
N GLY A 276 -17.75 -2.24 9.09
CA GLY A 276 -17.77 -1.44 7.88
C GLY A 276 -17.21 -2.19 6.66
N GLY A 277 -17.59 -1.79 5.45
CA GLY A 277 -17.02 -2.30 4.20
C GLY A 277 -15.64 -1.71 3.89
N GLY A 278 -14.78 -2.43 3.18
CA GLY A 278 -13.48 -1.93 2.72
C GLY A 278 -13.60 -0.93 1.57
N GLY A 279 -12.68 0.06 1.51
CA GLY A 279 -12.53 0.94 0.35
C GLY A 279 -11.95 0.20 -0.86
N GLY A 280 -12.23 0.68 -2.07
CA GLY A 280 -11.78 0.00 -3.29
C GLY A 280 -12.01 0.79 -4.57
N TYR A 281 -11.82 0.18 -5.74
CA TYR A 281 -12.36 0.74 -6.97
C TYR A 281 -13.88 0.90 -6.79
N TYR A 282 -14.54 -0.20 -6.44
CA TYR A 282 -15.79 -0.16 -5.72
C TYR A 282 -15.59 -0.74 -4.32
N GLY A 283 -16.16 -0.10 -3.32
CA GLY A 283 -16.08 -0.54 -1.92
C GLY A 283 -16.95 -1.75 -1.64
N GLY A 284 -16.65 -2.45 -0.56
CA GLY A 284 -17.48 -3.54 -0.03
C GLY A 284 -18.69 -3.02 0.73
N GLY A 285 -19.73 -3.82 0.82
CA GLY A 285 -20.89 -3.58 1.68
C GLY A 285 -20.56 -3.80 3.16
N ALA A 286 -21.26 -3.12 4.03
CA ALA A 286 -21.10 -3.28 5.46
C ALA A 286 -22.00 -4.38 6.05
N SER A 287 -21.80 -4.72 7.31
CA SER A 287 -22.64 -5.71 7.99
C SER A 287 -23.71 -5.07 8.89
N ALA A 288 -24.83 -5.78 9.01
CA ALA A 288 -26.02 -5.33 9.74
C ALA A 288 -26.18 -5.95 11.14
N TYR A 289 -25.17 -6.61 11.67
CA TYR A 289 -25.26 -7.29 12.96
C TYR A 289 -23.89 -7.57 13.58
N GLN A 290 -23.85 -7.68 14.93
CA GLN A 290 -22.62 -7.88 15.72
C GLN A 290 -21.81 -9.13 15.36
N ASN A 291 -22.46 -10.21 14.88
CA ASN A 291 -21.83 -11.47 14.53
C ASN A 291 -21.54 -11.59 13.02
N SER A 292 -21.68 -10.51 12.28
CA SER A 292 -21.43 -10.48 10.85
C SER A 292 -20.40 -9.44 10.49
N THR A 293 -19.75 -9.61 9.35
CA THR A 293 -18.58 -8.81 8.97
C THR A 293 -18.81 -8.11 7.63
N GLY A 294 -18.16 -6.98 7.41
CA GLY A 294 -18.20 -6.25 6.14
C GLY A 294 -17.40 -6.94 5.03
N GLY A 295 -17.76 -6.69 3.77
CA GLY A 295 -17.04 -7.13 2.59
C GLY A 295 -15.83 -6.26 2.28
N GLY A 296 -14.86 -6.80 1.55
CA GLY A 296 -13.68 -6.07 1.08
C GLY A 296 -13.97 -5.20 -0.15
N GLY A 297 -13.10 -4.23 -0.45
CA GLY A 297 -13.15 -3.43 -1.66
C GLY A 297 -12.37 -4.06 -2.81
N SER A 298 -12.84 -3.87 -4.06
CA SER A 298 -12.18 -4.40 -5.24
C SER A 298 -10.93 -3.62 -5.63
N SER A 299 -10.00 -4.28 -6.29
CA SER A 299 -8.87 -3.65 -6.97
C SER A 299 -9.21 -3.30 -8.41
N TYR A 300 -8.39 -2.43 -9.02
CA TYR A 300 -8.57 -1.99 -10.41
C TYR A 300 -7.23 -1.65 -11.04
N THR A 301 -7.12 -1.85 -12.35
CA THR A 301 -6.06 -1.33 -13.20
C THR A 301 -6.64 -0.81 -14.50
N HIS A 302 -6.14 0.34 -14.96
CA HIS A 302 -6.59 0.94 -16.22
C HIS A 302 -6.17 0.06 -17.40
N PRO A 303 -7.10 -0.33 -18.29
CA PRO A 303 -6.88 -1.41 -19.27
C PRO A 303 -5.82 -1.09 -20.33
N THR A 304 -5.55 0.20 -20.61
CA THR A 304 -4.59 0.61 -21.65
C THR A 304 -3.29 1.21 -21.08
N LEU A 305 -3.28 1.67 -19.82
CA LEU A 305 -2.10 2.24 -19.20
C LEU A 305 -1.29 1.21 -18.41
N CYS A 306 -1.91 0.11 -18.01
CA CYS A 306 -1.30 -0.93 -17.19
C CYS A 306 -1.01 -2.19 -18.01
N SER A 307 0.13 -2.83 -17.75
CA SER A 307 0.54 -4.11 -18.35
C SER A 307 1.18 -5.02 -17.29
N SER A 308 1.29 -6.32 -17.57
CA SER A 308 1.83 -7.31 -16.62
C SER A 308 1.11 -7.29 -15.26
N VAL A 309 -0.24 -7.24 -15.31
CA VAL A 309 -1.09 -7.02 -14.14
C VAL A 309 -1.24 -8.28 -13.30
N VAL A 310 -0.99 -8.16 -11.99
CA VAL A 310 -1.30 -9.20 -10.99
C VAL A 310 -2.14 -8.57 -9.88
N HIS A 311 -3.33 -9.12 -9.65
CA HIS A 311 -4.20 -8.78 -8.53
C HIS A 311 -4.14 -9.89 -7.48
N SER A 312 -3.81 -9.55 -6.24
CA SER A 312 -3.83 -10.49 -5.11
C SER A 312 -4.77 -10.01 -4.02
N GLN A 313 -5.50 -10.95 -3.44
CA GLN A 313 -6.46 -10.70 -2.37
C GLN A 313 -5.85 -11.06 -1.01
N GLY A 314 -6.10 -10.27 0.02
CA GLY A 314 -5.78 -10.64 1.40
C GLY A 314 -4.28 -10.72 1.72
N VAL A 315 -3.48 -9.77 1.24
CA VAL A 315 -2.01 -9.77 1.40
C VAL A 315 -1.53 -8.85 2.53
N GLN A 316 -2.03 -7.59 2.57
CA GLN A 316 -1.49 -6.52 3.41
C GLN A 316 -2.11 -6.51 4.81
N THR A 317 -1.25 -6.36 5.83
CA THR A 317 -1.62 -6.05 7.21
C THR A 317 -1.17 -4.62 7.56
N GLY A 318 -1.97 -3.91 8.36
CA GLY A 318 -1.71 -2.50 8.68
C GLY A 318 -2.22 -1.54 7.60
N SER A 319 -1.70 -0.33 7.61
CA SER A 319 -2.01 0.65 6.55
C SER A 319 -1.46 0.19 5.20
N GLY A 320 -2.00 0.74 4.14
CA GLY A 320 -1.53 0.50 2.78
C GLY A 320 -0.09 0.99 2.56
N GLN A 321 0.45 0.66 1.42
CA GLN A 321 1.77 1.10 0.95
C GLN A 321 1.78 1.14 -0.58
N LEU A 322 2.61 1.99 -1.14
CA LEU A 322 2.86 2.04 -2.57
C LEU A 322 4.36 2.15 -2.83
N ILE A 323 4.87 1.33 -3.73
CA ILE A 323 6.28 1.30 -4.12
C ILE A 323 6.37 1.56 -5.61
N ILE A 324 7.21 2.53 -6.00
CA ILE A 324 7.54 2.81 -7.40
C ILE A 324 8.98 2.42 -7.64
N THR A 325 9.21 1.61 -8.67
CA THR A 325 10.53 1.26 -9.19
C THR A 325 10.62 1.76 -10.63
N ILE A 326 11.69 2.46 -10.95
CA ILE A 326 12.00 2.90 -12.32
C ILE A 326 12.85 1.80 -12.95
N PRO A 327 12.46 1.22 -14.11
CA PRO A 327 13.23 0.19 -14.80
C PRO A 327 14.58 0.67 -15.31
#